data_ddb4df0e081e3660b98b14c12e4afd82
#
_entry.id   ddb4df0e081e3660b98b14c12e4afd82
#
_cell.length_a   1.000
_cell.length_b   1.000
_cell.length_c   1.000
_cell.angle_alpha   90.00
_cell.angle_beta   90.00
_cell.angle_gamma   90.00
#
_symmetry.space_group_name_H-M   'P 1'
#
loop_
_entity.id
_entity.type
_entity.pdbx_description
1 polymer ?
#
loop_
_entity_poly.entity_id
_entity_poly.type
_entity_poly.pdbx_seq_one_letter_code
_entity_poly.pdbx_strand_id
1 'polypeptide(L)'
;MRLRRLQAVDNYIKALLSFPPAVVGFYVPDDMNIPNSLTILRILLIPCYIGLLIYGRFNEALVVLLVAGITDALDGAIARMKNQHTRFGAVLDPLADKLLLTSGFITLSMIHLIPLWVTILVVSRDVILLLGTAVAHFTDSRIDITPTFLGKGTTFLQLSYVVVVIFLTSRHIDLSVMLPLLLGMVSFTLLSGLHYLYRGFRHTSAIGG
;
A
#
# COMPACT_ATOMS: atom_id res chain seq x y z
N MET A 1 -55.63 15.59 -1.75
CA MET A 1 -54.63 14.51 -2.00
C MET A 1 -53.19 15.02 -2.11
N ARG A 2 -52.91 16.17 -2.71
CA ARG A 2 -51.52 16.73 -2.86
C ARG A 2 -50.81 17.11 -1.55
N LEU A 3 -51.54 17.68 -0.57
CA LEU A 3 -50.94 18.12 0.71
C LEU A 3 -50.44 16.95 1.56
N ARG A 4 -51.09 15.79 1.57
CA ARG A 4 -50.59 14.62 2.32
C ARG A 4 -49.29 14.02 1.74
N ARG A 5 -49.08 14.14 0.42
CA ARG A 5 -47.83 13.71 -0.23
C ARG A 5 -46.67 14.63 0.11
N LEU A 6 -46.91 15.93 0.20
CA LEU A 6 -45.86 16.90 0.57
C LEU A 6 -45.46 16.74 2.04
N GLN A 7 -46.41 16.49 2.94
CA GLN A 7 -46.10 16.19 4.36
C GLN A 7 -45.33 14.87 4.52
N ALA A 8 -45.64 13.84 3.73
CA ALA A 8 -44.88 12.60 3.77
C ALA A 8 -43.42 12.80 3.31
N VAL A 9 -43.20 13.58 2.25
CA VAL A 9 -41.84 13.91 1.78
C VAL A 9 -41.06 14.73 2.79
N ASP A 10 -41.69 15.72 3.43
CA ASP A 10 -41.05 16.56 4.48
C ASP A 10 -40.68 15.72 5.72
N ASN A 11 -41.51 14.78 6.11
CA ASN A 11 -41.22 13.85 7.19
C ASN A 11 -40.08 12.87 6.83
N TYR A 12 -40.01 12.40 5.59
CA TYR A 12 -38.87 11.59 5.09
C TYR A 12 -37.58 12.38 5.10
N ILE A 13 -37.61 13.63 4.63
CA ILE A 13 -36.42 14.51 4.63
C ILE A 13 -35.96 14.78 6.07
N LYS A 14 -36.87 15.08 6.99
CA LYS A 14 -36.56 15.26 8.41
C LYS A 14 -36.03 14.01 9.09
N ALA A 15 -36.58 12.84 8.74
CA ALA A 15 -36.07 11.55 9.20
C ALA A 15 -34.66 11.26 8.67
N LEU A 16 -34.38 11.60 7.38
CA LEU A 16 -33.06 11.49 6.78
C LEU A 16 -32.03 12.46 7.40
N LEU A 17 -32.47 13.67 7.77
CA LEU A 17 -31.63 14.67 8.44
C LEU A 17 -31.47 14.43 9.95
N SER A 18 -32.34 13.62 10.56
CA SER A 18 -32.27 13.24 11.98
C SER A 18 -31.46 11.97 12.24
N PHE A 19 -30.95 11.30 11.18
CA PHE A 19 -29.97 10.25 11.39
C PHE A 19 -28.73 10.83 12.04
N PRO A 20 -28.27 10.22 13.16
CA PRO A 20 -27.05 10.69 13.78
C PRO A 20 -25.92 10.60 12.73
N PRO A 21 -25.01 11.60 12.64
CA PRO A 21 -23.94 11.66 11.64
C PRO A 21 -23.03 10.42 11.62
N ALA A 22 -23.20 9.52 12.56
CA ALA A 22 -22.48 8.24 12.65
C ALA A 22 -22.81 7.22 11.53
N VAL A 23 -23.91 7.40 10.77
CA VAL A 23 -24.34 6.43 9.73
C VAL A 23 -23.98 6.90 8.31
N VAL A 24 -23.73 8.20 8.12
CA VAL A 24 -23.15 8.75 6.87
C VAL A 24 -21.74 9.26 7.20
N GLY A 25 -21.02 8.43 7.94
CA GLY A 25 -19.72 8.81 8.46
C GLY A 25 -18.64 8.81 7.39
N PHE A 26 -18.64 9.82 6.53
CA PHE A 26 -17.38 10.49 6.28
C PHE A 26 -17.09 11.27 7.56
N TYR A 27 -16.68 10.55 8.61
CA TYR A 27 -16.01 11.15 9.74
C TYR A 27 -14.75 11.79 9.19
N VAL A 28 -14.82 13.09 8.88
CA VAL A 28 -13.63 13.93 8.73
C VAL A 28 -13.17 14.13 10.17
N PRO A 29 -12.13 13.45 10.63
CA PRO A 29 -11.60 13.69 11.96
C PRO A 29 -11.17 15.14 12.00
N ASP A 30 -11.48 15.86 13.07
CA ASP A 30 -10.96 17.21 13.36
C ASP A 30 -9.41 17.26 13.39
N ASP A 31 -8.78 16.09 13.32
CA ASP A 31 -7.34 15.87 13.22
C ASP A 31 -6.91 15.53 11.77
N MET A 32 -7.17 16.43 10.81
CA MET A 32 -6.41 16.41 9.55
C MET A 32 -4.97 16.80 9.86
N ASN A 33 -4.24 15.88 10.47
CA ASN A 33 -2.82 16.05 10.73
C ASN A 33 -2.05 15.97 9.41
N ILE A 34 -0.98 16.77 9.32
CA ILE A 34 -0.08 16.84 8.14
C ILE A 34 0.27 15.44 7.58
N PRO A 35 0.59 14.41 8.40
CA PRO A 35 0.85 13.05 7.91
C PRO A 35 -0.31 12.44 7.13
N ASN A 36 -1.54 12.56 7.64
CA ASN A 36 -2.72 11.98 6.98
C ASN A 36 -3.01 12.62 5.60
N SER A 37 -2.75 13.92 5.46
CA SER A 37 -2.87 14.62 4.18
C SER A 37 -1.84 14.14 3.15
N LEU A 38 -0.61 13.81 3.57
CA LEU A 38 0.44 13.29 2.69
C LEU A 38 0.13 11.86 2.22
N THR A 39 -0.45 11.03 3.08
CA THR A 39 -0.92 9.69 2.70
C THR A 39 -2.04 9.75 1.67
N ILE A 40 -3.01 10.66 1.84
CA ILE A 40 -4.08 10.89 0.86
C ILE A 40 -3.50 11.36 -0.47
N LEU A 41 -2.55 12.31 -0.45
CA LEU A 41 -1.85 12.77 -1.64
C LEU A 41 -1.18 11.61 -2.38
N ARG A 42 -0.50 10.72 -1.65
CA ARG A 42 0.14 9.52 -2.23
C ARG A 42 -0.88 8.63 -2.93
N ILE A 43 -2.02 8.37 -2.32
CA ILE A 43 -3.11 7.59 -2.94
C ILE A 43 -3.61 8.27 -4.22
N LEU A 44 -3.74 9.59 -4.24
CA LEU A 44 -4.14 10.36 -5.42
C LEU A 44 -3.05 10.36 -6.52
N LEU A 45 -1.78 10.21 -6.15
CA LEU A 45 -0.68 10.10 -7.12
C LEU A 45 -0.63 8.74 -7.83
N ILE A 46 -1.20 7.66 -7.23
CA ILE A 46 -1.18 6.32 -7.83
C ILE A 46 -1.80 6.31 -9.24
N PRO A 47 -3.04 6.79 -9.49
CA PRO A 47 -3.60 6.78 -10.83
C PRO A 47 -2.82 7.65 -11.82
N CYS A 48 -2.24 8.76 -11.36
CA CYS A 48 -1.36 9.59 -12.18
C CYS A 48 -0.10 8.82 -12.59
N TYR A 49 0.54 8.15 -11.63
CA TYR A 49 1.72 7.30 -11.85
C TYR A 49 1.45 6.17 -12.86
N ILE A 50 0.32 5.45 -12.67
CA ILE A 50 -0.12 4.39 -13.59
C ILE A 50 -0.32 4.95 -15.00
N GLY A 51 -1.03 6.07 -15.13
CA GLY A 51 -1.26 6.73 -16.42
C GLY A 51 0.04 7.10 -17.12
N LEU A 52 0.98 7.72 -16.41
CA LEU A 52 2.28 8.09 -16.98
C LEU A 52 3.08 6.88 -17.47
N LEU A 53 3.05 5.75 -16.75
CA LEU A 53 3.68 4.50 -17.19
C LEU A 53 3.04 3.96 -18.47
N ILE A 54 1.70 3.90 -18.52
CA ILE A 54 0.94 3.39 -19.69
C ILE A 54 1.21 4.25 -20.94
N TYR A 55 1.28 5.58 -20.77
CA TYR A 55 1.56 6.50 -21.88
C TYR A 55 3.05 6.60 -22.23
N GLY A 56 3.92 5.78 -21.62
CA GLY A 56 5.37 5.76 -21.88
C GLY A 56 6.14 7.00 -21.40
N ARG A 57 5.53 7.80 -20.50
CA ARG A 57 6.16 9.00 -19.92
C ARG A 57 7.00 8.62 -18.70
N PHE A 58 8.05 7.82 -18.93
CA PHE A 58 8.84 7.21 -17.85
C PHE A 58 9.59 8.22 -16.97
N ASN A 59 10.06 9.36 -17.54
CA ASN A 59 10.74 10.39 -16.75
C ASN A 59 9.80 11.00 -15.71
N GLU A 60 8.57 11.34 -16.12
CA GLU A 60 7.56 11.93 -15.24
C GLU A 60 7.04 10.90 -14.24
N ALA A 61 6.86 9.64 -14.67
CA ALA A 61 6.50 8.55 -13.77
C ALA A 61 7.56 8.36 -12.68
N LEU A 62 8.85 8.44 -13.04
CA LEU A 62 9.94 8.36 -12.06
C LEU A 62 9.90 9.52 -11.07
N VAL A 63 9.64 10.75 -11.54
CA VAL A 63 9.50 11.92 -10.64
C VAL A 63 8.35 11.72 -9.68
N VAL A 64 7.18 11.27 -10.15
CA VAL A 64 6.01 11.03 -9.29
C VAL A 64 6.32 9.95 -8.25
N LEU A 65 6.98 8.86 -8.64
CA LEU A 65 7.37 7.79 -7.73
C LEU A 65 8.35 8.29 -6.64
N LEU A 66 9.35 9.08 -7.03
CA LEU A 66 10.34 9.65 -6.10
C LEU A 66 9.68 10.66 -5.15
N VAL A 67 8.80 11.54 -5.66
CA VAL A 67 8.03 12.47 -4.84
C VAL A 67 7.17 11.71 -3.83
N ALA A 68 6.46 10.67 -4.25
CA ALA A 68 5.67 9.84 -3.36
C ALA A 68 6.53 9.16 -2.27
N GLY A 69 7.71 8.65 -2.61
CA GLY A 69 8.63 8.05 -1.64
C GLY A 69 9.25 9.06 -0.67
N ILE A 70 9.59 10.27 -1.14
CA ILE A 70 10.12 11.34 -0.29
C ILE A 70 9.04 11.85 0.66
N THR A 71 7.81 12.05 0.18
CA THR A 71 6.69 12.48 1.05
C THR A 71 6.41 11.46 2.14
N ASP A 72 6.49 10.15 1.85
CA ASP A 72 6.38 9.08 2.84
C ASP A 72 7.48 9.13 3.91
N ALA A 73 8.74 9.32 3.50
CA ALA A 73 9.84 9.44 4.44
C ALA A 73 9.69 10.69 5.34
N LEU A 74 9.16 11.79 4.80
CA LEU A 74 8.93 13.03 5.52
C LEU A 74 7.78 12.92 6.51
N ASP A 75 6.62 12.35 6.11
CA ASP A 75 5.48 12.21 7.01
C ASP A 75 5.79 11.24 8.16
N GLY A 76 6.46 10.13 7.89
CA GLY A 76 6.95 9.23 8.91
C GLY A 76 7.95 9.87 9.86
N ALA A 77 8.81 10.79 9.40
CA ALA A 77 9.70 11.56 10.26
C ALA A 77 8.94 12.59 11.12
N ILE A 78 8.02 13.33 10.52
CA ILE A 78 7.20 14.36 11.19
C ILE A 78 6.28 13.71 12.25
N ALA A 79 5.63 12.59 11.92
CA ALA A 79 4.77 11.87 12.84
C ALA A 79 5.53 11.40 14.10
N ARG A 80 6.77 10.90 13.93
CA ARG A 80 7.64 10.53 15.05
C ARG A 80 8.06 11.72 15.91
N MET A 81 8.37 12.86 15.29
CA MET A 81 8.79 14.08 16.02
C MET A 81 7.65 14.74 16.79
N LYS A 82 6.42 14.68 16.28
CA LYS A 82 5.27 15.36 16.86
C LYS A 82 4.37 14.48 17.74
N ASN A 83 4.68 13.18 17.90
CA ASN A 83 3.83 12.19 18.60
C ASN A 83 2.36 12.17 18.10
N GLN A 84 2.15 12.52 16.84
CA GLN A 84 0.83 12.61 16.21
C GLN A 84 0.49 11.34 15.42
N HIS A 85 0.50 10.19 16.10
CA HIS A 85 0.05 8.93 15.49
C HIS A 85 -1.46 8.82 15.59
N THR A 86 -2.18 9.04 14.49
CA THR A 86 -3.61 8.70 14.43
C THR A 86 -3.77 7.20 14.16
N ARG A 87 -4.77 6.56 14.78
CA ARG A 87 -5.08 5.14 14.52
C ARG A 87 -5.38 4.90 13.04
N PHE A 88 -5.97 5.86 12.38
CA PHE A 88 -6.33 5.80 10.97
C PHE A 88 -5.08 5.89 10.07
N GLY A 89 -4.17 6.85 10.31
CA GLY A 89 -2.92 6.99 9.57
C GLY A 89 -2.05 5.73 9.68
N ALA A 90 -1.92 5.16 10.88
CA ALA A 90 -1.11 3.96 11.11
C ALA A 90 -1.53 2.74 10.27
N VAL A 91 -2.78 2.69 9.80
CA VAL A 91 -3.28 1.62 8.89
C VAL A 91 -3.18 2.06 7.43
N LEU A 92 -3.47 3.34 7.13
CA LEU A 92 -3.47 3.86 5.77
C LEU A 92 -2.06 3.96 5.16
N ASP A 93 -1.05 4.33 5.96
CA ASP A 93 0.33 4.51 5.49
C ASP A 93 0.90 3.22 4.88
N PRO A 94 0.92 2.07 5.61
CA PRO A 94 1.42 0.82 5.02
C PRO A 94 0.59 0.35 3.82
N LEU A 95 -0.70 0.67 3.79
CA LEU A 95 -1.58 0.31 2.68
C LEU A 95 -1.26 1.15 1.43
N ALA A 96 -1.08 2.47 1.58
CA ALA A 96 -0.75 3.36 0.48
C ALA A 96 0.60 3.00 -0.17
N ASP A 97 1.61 2.68 0.64
CA ASP A 97 2.93 2.23 0.16
C ASP A 97 2.82 0.93 -0.65
N LYS A 98 2.10 -0.04 -0.11
CA LYS A 98 1.88 -1.30 -0.78
C LYS A 98 1.12 -1.13 -2.09
N LEU A 99 0.09 -0.27 -2.12
CA LEU A 99 -0.68 0.03 -3.32
C LEU A 99 0.20 0.70 -4.39
N LEU A 100 1.06 1.64 -4.02
CA LEU A 100 1.96 2.31 -4.95
C LEU A 100 2.94 1.32 -5.60
N LEU A 101 3.63 0.49 -4.82
CA LEU A 101 4.57 -0.51 -5.33
C LEU A 101 3.86 -1.58 -6.16
N THR A 102 2.76 -2.15 -5.65
CA THR A 102 2.01 -3.20 -6.32
C THR A 102 1.45 -2.70 -7.66
N SER A 103 0.90 -1.48 -7.71
CA SER A 103 0.42 -0.88 -8.96
C SER A 103 1.55 -0.68 -9.97
N GLY A 104 2.74 -0.31 -9.50
CA GLY A 104 3.94 -0.21 -10.33
C GLY A 104 4.32 -1.55 -10.96
N PHE A 105 4.44 -2.62 -10.16
CA PHE A 105 4.73 -3.97 -10.66
C PHE A 105 3.68 -4.46 -11.67
N ILE A 106 2.39 -4.29 -11.36
CA ILE A 106 1.30 -4.69 -12.25
C ILE A 106 1.40 -3.92 -13.57
N THR A 107 1.54 -2.60 -13.53
CA THR A 107 1.57 -1.76 -14.73
C THR A 107 2.80 -2.06 -15.59
N LEU A 108 3.99 -2.15 -14.98
CA LEU A 108 5.22 -2.48 -15.70
C LEU A 108 5.17 -3.88 -16.33
N SER A 109 4.48 -4.83 -15.69
CA SER A 109 4.25 -6.16 -16.26
C SER A 109 3.25 -6.12 -17.42
N MET A 110 2.17 -5.32 -17.32
CA MET A 110 1.20 -5.15 -18.41
C MET A 110 1.81 -4.53 -19.66
N ILE A 111 2.78 -3.64 -19.51
CA ILE A 111 3.53 -3.04 -20.64
C ILE A 111 4.80 -3.85 -21.00
N HIS A 112 4.91 -5.10 -20.49
CA HIS A 112 5.97 -6.07 -20.82
C HIS A 112 7.41 -5.65 -20.43
N LEU A 113 7.59 -4.73 -19.51
CA LEU A 113 8.92 -4.34 -19.01
C LEU A 113 9.40 -5.25 -17.87
N ILE A 114 8.49 -5.89 -17.16
CA ILE A 114 8.79 -6.87 -16.10
C ILE A 114 8.07 -8.18 -16.41
N PRO A 115 8.70 -9.36 -16.22
CA PRO A 115 8.04 -10.64 -16.40
C PRO A 115 6.85 -10.82 -15.44
N LEU A 116 5.72 -11.33 -15.95
CA LEU A 116 4.48 -11.51 -15.17
C LEU A 116 4.69 -12.38 -13.92
N TRP A 117 5.52 -13.43 -14.01
CA TRP A 117 5.79 -14.31 -12.86
C TRP A 117 6.44 -13.58 -11.68
N VAL A 118 7.26 -12.54 -11.95
CA VAL A 118 7.86 -11.69 -10.90
C VAL A 118 6.79 -10.91 -10.17
N THR A 119 5.87 -10.31 -10.91
CA THR A 119 4.72 -9.58 -10.34
C THR A 119 3.85 -10.49 -9.48
N ILE A 120 3.52 -11.68 -9.97
CA ILE A 120 2.73 -12.67 -9.21
C ILE A 120 3.44 -13.02 -7.91
N LEU A 121 4.74 -13.25 -7.94
CA LEU A 121 5.55 -13.60 -6.75
C LEU A 121 5.55 -12.46 -5.73
N VAL A 122 5.78 -11.23 -6.16
CA VAL A 122 5.80 -10.05 -5.28
C VAL A 122 4.43 -9.83 -4.65
N VAL A 123 3.37 -9.82 -5.46
CA VAL A 123 1.99 -9.58 -4.99
C VAL A 123 1.53 -10.71 -4.06
N SER A 124 1.79 -11.97 -4.39
CA SER A 124 1.42 -13.13 -3.55
C SER A 124 2.05 -13.01 -2.16
N ARG A 125 3.34 -12.68 -2.10
CA ARG A 125 4.05 -12.50 -0.83
C ARG A 125 3.45 -11.35 -0.03
N ASP A 126 3.14 -10.22 -0.66
CA ASP A 126 2.55 -9.07 0.03
C ASP A 126 1.15 -9.37 0.56
N VAL A 127 0.32 -10.09 -0.20
CA VAL A 127 -1.01 -10.56 0.23
C VAL A 127 -0.89 -11.52 1.41
N ILE A 128 0.03 -12.50 1.36
CA ILE A 128 0.25 -13.44 2.46
C ILE A 128 0.64 -12.70 3.75
N LEU A 129 1.51 -11.70 3.66
CA LEU A 129 1.90 -10.91 4.81
C LEU A 129 0.75 -10.08 5.38
N LEU A 130 -0.04 -9.43 4.52
CA LEU A 130 -1.21 -8.65 4.94
C LEU A 130 -2.25 -9.54 5.62
N LEU A 131 -2.55 -10.70 5.04
CA LEU A 131 -3.48 -11.66 5.64
C LEU A 131 -2.94 -12.23 6.95
N GLY A 132 -1.67 -12.58 7.02
CA GLY A 132 -1.02 -13.07 8.23
C GLY A 132 -1.07 -12.05 9.37
N THR A 133 -0.77 -10.78 9.09
CA THR A 133 -0.86 -9.70 10.10
C THR A 133 -2.31 -9.43 10.51
N ALA A 134 -3.26 -9.45 9.57
CA ALA A 134 -4.68 -9.29 9.88
C ALA A 134 -5.19 -10.42 10.78
N VAL A 135 -4.93 -11.68 10.43
CA VAL A 135 -5.33 -12.84 11.24
C VAL A 135 -4.75 -12.77 12.65
N ALA A 136 -3.46 -12.43 12.80
CA ALA A 136 -2.83 -12.28 14.11
C ALA A 136 -3.50 -11.19 14.95
N HIS A 137 -3.90 -10.09 14.34
CA HIS A 137 -4.57 -9.00 15.02
C HIS A 137 -5.99 -9.36 15.48
N PHE A 138 -6.74 -10.13 14.68
CA PHE A 138 -8.10 -10.55 15.02
C PHE A 138 -8.17 -11.72 16.01
N THR A 139 -7.11 -12.53 16.13
CA THR A 139 -7.11 -13.72 16.99
C THR A 139 -6.56 -13.41 18.39
N ASP A 140 -6.24 -12.14 18.68
CA ASP A 140 -5.65 -11.70 19.97
C ASP A 140 -4.41 -12.54 20.37
N SER A 141 -3.87 -13.27 19.39
CA SER A 141 -2.69 -14.10 19.57
C SER A 141 -1.50 -13.16 19.74
N ARG A 142 -0.75 -13.32 20.82
CA ARG A 142 0.54 -12.63 21.05
C ARG A 142 1.61 -13.08 20.05
N ILE A 143 1.22 -13.16 18.76
CA ILE A 143 2.17 -13.42 17.68
C ILE A 143 2.86 -12.08 17.41
N ASP A 144 4.02 -11.89 18.01
CA ASP A 144 4.90 -10.77 17.69
C ASP A 144 5.32 -10.86 16.21
N ILE A 145 4.47 -10.33 15.32
CA ILE A 145 4.80 -10.14 13.90
C ILE A 145 5.64 -8.86 13.79
N THR A 146 6.78 -8.85 14.49
CA THR A 146 7.75 -7.78 14.32
C THR A 146 8.27 -7.83 12.88
N PRO A 147 8.34 -6.67 12.19
CA PRO A 147 8.89 -6.60 10.85
C PRO A 147 10.32 -7.13 10.86
N THR A 148 10.54 -8.28 10.19
CA THR A 148 11.85 -8.90 10.11
C THR A 148 12.78 -8.04 9.26
N PHE A 149 14.07 -8.10 9.54
CA PHE A 149 15.09 -7.42 8.73
C PHE A 149 15.00 -7.86 7.26
N LEU A 150 14.70 -9.14 7.00
CA LEU A 150 14.43 -9.68 5.66
C LEU A 150 13.24 -8.99 4.99
N GLY A 151 12.16 -8.73 5.71
CA GLY A 151 10.98 -8.05 5.16
C GLY A 151 11.27 -6.62 4.72
N LYS A 152 12.03 -5.87 5.52
CA LYS A 152 12.46 -4.50 5.18
C LYS A 152 13.40 -4.49 3.97
N GLY A 153 14.37 -5.42 3.93
CA GLY A 153 15.29 -5.58 2.81
C GLY A 153 14.57 -5.93 1.51
N THR A 154 13.56 -6.80 1.57
CA THR A 154 12.75 -7.15 0.40
C THR A 154 12.03 -5.94 -0.18
N THR A 155 11.35 -5.15 0.65
CA THR A 155 10.62 -3.95 0.20
C THR A 155 11.59 -2.91 -0.40
N PHE A 156 12.76 -2.73 0.19
CA PHE A 156 13.80 -1.86 -0.34
C PHE A 156 14.30 -2.33 -1.72
N LEU A 157 14.56 -3.62 -1.88
CA LEU A 157 14.99 -4.19 -3.17
C LEU A 157 13.89 -4.10 -4.24
N GLN A 158 12.63 -4.31 -3.87
CA GLN A 158 11.48 -4.14 -4.76
C GLN A 158 11.34 -2.71 -5.24
N LEU A 159 11.43 -1.73 -4.35
CA LEU A 159 11.40 -0.31 -4.71
C LEU A 159 12.58 0.06 -5.60
N SER A 160 13.80 -0.36 -5.24
CA SER A 160 15.00 -0.13 -6.04
C SER A 160 14.87 -0.73 -7.44
N TYR A 161 14.32 -1.94 -7.55
CA TYR A 161 14.10 -2.60 -8.83
C TYR A 161 13.16 -1.80 -9.74
N VAL A 162 12.00 -1.38 -9.21
CA VAL A 162 11.01 -0.57 -9.96
C VAL A 162 11.63 0.75 -10.42
N VAL A 163 12.31 1.47 -9.51
CA VAL A 163 12.99 2.74 -9.83
C VAL A 163 14.02 2.57 -10.95
N VAL A 164 14.87 1.53 -10.86
CA VAL A 164 15.90 1.30 -11.86
C VAL A 164 15.31 0.86 -13.20
N VAL A 165 14.28 -0.01 -13.22
CA VAL A 165 13.58 -0.38 -14.46
C VAL A 165 13.01 0.85 -15.15
N ILE A 166 12.29 1.73 -14.45
CA ILE A 166 11.73 2.96 -15.02
C ILE A 166 12.86 3.88 -15.54
N PHE A 167 13.92 4.03 -14.75
CA PHE A 167 15.08 4.87 -15.13
C PHE A 167 15.77 4.36 -16.38
N LEU A 168 16.11 3.07 -16.46
CA LEU A 168 16.76 2.50 -17.62
C LEU A 168 15.87 2.59 -18.86
N THR A 169 14.58 2.31 -18.73
CA THR A 169 13.60 2.44 -19.81
C THR A 169 13.50 3.88 -20.29
N SER A 170 13.52 4.87 -19.40
CA SER A 170 13.51 6.29 -19.76
C SER A 170 14.76 6.72 -20.54
N ARG A 171 15.86 6.00 -20.39
CA ARG A 171 17.14 6.22 -21.09
C ARG A 171 17.33 5.32 -22.30
N HIS A 172 16.35 4.49 -22.65
CA HIS A 172 16.41 3.49 -23.72
C HIS A 172 17.58 2.50 -23.56
N ILE A 173 17.96 2.19 -22.30
CA ILE A 173 19.00 1.22 -21.96
C ILE A 173 18.36 -0.17 -21.86
N ASP A 174 19.07 -1.18 -22.37
CA ASP A 174 18.60 -2.57 -22.34
C ASP A 174 18.44 -3.06 -20.89
N LEU A 175 17.26 -3.64 -20.59
CA LEU A 175 16.90 -4.19 -19.29
C LEU A 175 17.63 -5.52 -18.96
N SER A 176 18.34 -6.13 -19.91
CA SER A 176 19.15 -7.33 -19.67
C SER A 176 20.18 -7.15 -18.54
N VAL A 177 20.69 -5.91 -18.39
CA VAL A 177 21.61 -5.52 -17.32
C VAL A 177 20.99 -5.70 -15.92
N MET A 178 19.66 -5.76 -15.83
CA MET A 178 18.92 -5.86 -14.56
C MET A 178 18.84 -7.28 -13.98
N LEU A 179 19.32 -8.30 -14.73
CA LEU A 179 19.23 -9.70 -14.31
C LEU A 179 19.79 -9.95 -12.89
N PRO A 180 20.97 -9.42 -12.49
CA PRO A 180 21.48 -9.62 -11.13
C PRO A 180 20.58 -9.02 -10.05
N LEU A 181 20.03 -7.81 -10.28
CA LEU A 181 19.13 -7.13 -9.35
C LEU A 181 17.78 -7.88 -9.26
N LEU A 182 17.25 -8.36 -10.39
CA LEU A 182 16.07 -9.19 -10.45
C LEU A 182 16.24 -10.47 -9.61
N LEU A 183 17.33 -11.21 -9.82
CA LEU A 183 17.61 -12.44 -9.09
C LEU A 183 17.79 -12.17 -7.59
N GLY A 184 18.49 -11.10 -7.23
CA GLY A 184 18.63 -10.67 -5.84
C GLY A 184 17.28 -10.38 -5.20
N MET A 185 16.44 -9.56 -5.84
CA MET A 185 15.10 -9.22 -5.36
C MET A 185 14.21 -10.46 -5.21
N VAL A 186 14.20 -11.36 -6.21
CA VAL A 186 13.43 -12.61 -6.19
C VAL A 186 13.88 -13.51 -5.04
N SER A 187 15.20 -13.69 -4.87
CA SER A 187 15.77 -14.51 -3.80
C SER A 187 15.36 -13.99 -2.41
N PHE A 188 15.49 -12.67 -2.19
CA PHE A 188 15.06 -12.05 -0.94
C PHE A 188 13.54 -12.16 -0.72
N THR A 189 12.74 -12.03 -1.78
CA THR A 189 11.27 -12.17 -1.71
C THR A 189 10.89 -13.59 -1.30
N LEU A 190 11.50 -14.62 -1.89
CA LEU A 190 11.28 -16.02 -1.55
C LEU A 190 11.72 -16.35 -0.12
N LEU A 191 12.94 -15.95 0.26
CA LEU A 191 13.46 -16.16 1.62
C LEU A 191 12.59 -15.49 2.67
N SER A 192 12.15 -14.26 2.41
CA SER A 192 11.23 -13.53 3.28
C SER A 192 9.89 -14.26 3.42
N GLY A 193 9.29 -14.70 2.31
CA GLY A 193 8.02 -15.45 2.31
C GLY A 193 8.11 -16.76 3.07
N LEU A 194 9.14 -17.57 2.81
CA LEU A 194 9.39 -18.84 3.50
C LEU A 194 9.63 -18.64 5.01
N HIS A 195 10.39 -17.61 5.38
CA HIS A 195 10.63 -17.29 6.79
C HIS A 195 9.34 -16.95 7.54
N TYR A 196 8.42 -16.19 6.92
CA TYR A 196 7.13 -15.88 7.52
C TYR A 196 6.21 -17.10 7.63
N LEU A 197 6.16 -17.94 6.61
CA LEU A 197 5.40 -19.20 6.64
C LEU A 197 5.93 -20.13 7.76
N TYR A 198 7.24 -20.32 7.85
CA TYR A 198 7.87 -21.12 8.90
C TYR A 198 7.54 -20.60 10.31
N ARG A 199 7.60 -19.28 10.50
CA ARG A 199 7.27 -18.66 11.78
C ARG A 199 5.78 -18.81 12.15
N GLY A 200 4.88 -18.71 11.16
CA GLY A 200 3.44 -18.92 11.33
C GLY A 200 3.14 -20.37 11.74
N PHE A 201 3.69 -21.37 11.04
CA PHE A 201 3.47 -22.77 11.37
C PHE A 201 4.00 -23.18 12.75
N ARG A 202 5.15 -22.67 13.16
CA ARG A 202 5.72 -22.98 14.48
C ARG A 202 4.85 -22.49 15.64
N HIS A 203 4.17 -21.37 15.48
CA HIS A 203 3.27 -20.84 16.51
C HIS A 203 1.96 -21.65 16.61
N THR A 204 1.44 -22.12 15.50
CA THR A 204 0.20 -22.93 15.51
C THR A 204 0.42 -24.28 16.18
N SER A 205 1.60 -24.89 16.02
CA SER A 205 1.96 -26.15 16.68
C SER A 205 2.16 -26.01 18.21
N ALA A 206 2.45 -24.81 18.72
CA ALA A 206 2.62 -24.55 20.15
C ALA A 206 1.31 -24.31 20.92
N ILE A 207 0.20 -24.10 20.20
CA ILE A 207 -1.13 -23.85 20.80
C ILE A 207 -1.98 -25.13 20.79
N GLY A 208 -1.62 -26.14 19.98
CA GLY A 208 -2.35 -27.42 19.82
C GLY A 208 -1.76 -28.60 20.61
N GLY A 209 -0.79 -28.40 21.46
CA GLY A 209 -0.21 -29.35 22.40
C GLY A 209 -0.31 -28.83 23.82
#